data_6196994f2215d8b85ea0dedace038341
#
_entry.id   6196994f2215d8b85ea0dedace038341
#
_cell.length_a   1.000
_cell.length_b   1.000
_cell.length_c   1.000
_cell.angle_alpha   90.00
_cell.angle_beta   90.00
_cell.angle_gamma   90.00
#
_symmetry.space_group_name_H-M   'P 1'
#
loop_
_entity.id
_entity.type
_entity.pdbx_description
1 polymer ?
#
loop_
_entity_poly.entity_id
_entity_poly.type
_entity_poly.pdbx_seq_one_letter_code
_entity_poly.pdbx_strand_id
1 'polypeptide(L)'
;YEDDDVLFFEDINPASKVHVLGVPKVQCVDFSDFVDNNNKDIVDNFFKKINVVIEKLGIKNSGYRIITNSGSDGGQEVPHFHVHILGGEKMGSKIK
;
A
#
# COMPACT_ATOMS: atom_id res chain seq x y z
N TYR A 1 -11.84 -2.43 0.98
CA TYR A 1 -11.77 -2.96 2.37
C TYR A 1 -11.51 -1.82 3.34
N GLU A 2 -12.21 -1.82 4.42
CA GLU A 2 -12.03 -0.81 5.47
C GLU A 2 -12.33 -1.43 6.83
N ASP A 3 -11.52 -1.05 7.84
CA ASP A 3 -11.83 -1.31 9.24
C ASP A 3 -11.47 -0.04 10.05
N ASP A 4 -11.40 -0.14 11.37
CA ASP A 4 -11.15 1.02 12.22
C ASP A 4 -9.75 1.63 12.00
N ASP A 5 -8.79 0.84 11.51
CA ASP A 5 -7.39 1.23 11.45
C ASP A 5 -6.86 1.44 10.03
N VAL A 6 -7.52 0.87 9.01
CA VAL A 6 -7.01 0.87 7.64
C VAL A 6 -8.11 1.10 6.62
N LEU A 7 -7.71 1.65 5.46
CA LEU A 7 -8.60 1.83 4.31
C LEU A 7 -7.86 1.40 3.05
N PHE A 8 -8.49 0.54 2.25
CA PHE A 8 -7.98 0.11 0.94
C PHE A 8 -9.02 0.41 -0.13
N PHE A 9 -8.59 1.04 -1.22
CA PHE A 9 -9.50 1.45 -2.29
C PHE A 9 -8.78 1.43 -3.65
N GLU A 10 -9.54 1.30 -4.72
CA GLU A 10 -8.98 1.29 -6.07
C GLU A 10 -8.45 2.65 -6.47
N ASP A 11 -7.28 2.66 -7.16
CA ASP A 11 -6.73 3.89 -7.72
C ASP A 11 -7.56 4.30 -8.94
N ILE A 12 -7.93 5.57 -9.02
CA ILE A 12 -8.72 6.09 -10.14
C ILE A 12 -7.94 6.19 -11.44
N ASN A 13 -6.60 6.14 -11.36
CA ASN A 13 -5.69 6.13 -12.51
C ASN A 13 -4.80 4.89 -12.43
N PRO A 14 -5.34 3.70 -12.65
CA PRO A 14 -4.59 2.47 -12.39
C PRO A 14 -3.42 2.30 -13.35
N ALA A 15 -2.28 1.87 -12.78
CA ALA A 15 -1.07 1.55 -13.53
C ALA A 15 -1.00 0.07 -13.94
N SER A 16 -1.95 -0.75 -13.49
CA SER A 16 -2.08 -2.16 -13.84
C SER A 16 -3.54 -2.56 -13.71
N LYS A 17 -3.90 -3.77 -14.17
CA LYS A 17 -5.28 -4.26 -14.10
C LYS A 17 -5.82 -4.23 -12.68
N VAL A 18 -4.99 -4.57 -11.71
CA VAL A 18 -5.30 -4.43 -10.30
C VAL A 18 -4.36 -3.37 -9.75
N HIS A 19 -4.91 -2.31 -9.22
CA HIS A 19 -4.15 -1.23 -8.59
C HIS A 19 -4.95 -0.69 -7.42
N VAL A 20 -4.57 -1.07 -6.21
CA VAL A 20 -5.24 -0.69 -4.97
C VAL A 20 -4.27 0.12 -4.13
N LEU A 21 -4.80 1.15 -3.48
CA LEU A 21 -4.08 1.95 -2.50
C LEU A 21 -4.46 1.49 -1.10
N GLY A 22 -3.48 1.36 -0.23
CA GLY A 22 -3.71 1.04 1.18
C GLY A 22 -3.16 2.14 2.07
N VAL A 23 -3.97 2.61 3.01
CA VAL A 23 -3.57 3.67 3.93
C VAL A 23 -3.94 3.31 5.36
N PRO A 24 -3.04 3.56 6.33
CA PRO A 24 -3.43 3.52 7.73
C PRO A 24 -4.22 4.78 8.05
N LYS A 25 -5.18 4.68 8.96
CA LYS A 25 -6.02 5.83 9.35
C LYS A 25 -5.31 6.77 10.31
N VAL A 26 -4.29 6.31 11.03
CA VAL A 26 -3.47 7.20 11.86
C VAL A 26 -2.77 8.21 10.96
N GLN A 27 -2.61 9.43 11.47
CA GLN A 27 -1.92 10.47 10.72
C GLN A 27 -0.42 10.19 10.71
N CYS A 28 0.15 10.04 9.52
CA CYS A 28 1.58 9.79 9.32
C CYS A 28 1.99 10.26 7.93
N VAL A 29 3.16 10.86 7.84
CA VAL A 29 3.61 11.50 6.58
C VAL A 29 4.14 10.49 5.59
N ASP A 30 4.98 9.55 6.06
CA ASP A 30 5.67 8.60 5.21
C ASP A 30 5.92 7.28 5.95
N PHE A 31 6.61 6.36 5.30
CA PHE A 31 6.91 5.05 5.86
C PHE A 31 7.65 5.14 7.20
N SER A 32 8.71 5.94 7.28
CA SER A 32 9.50 6.06 8.49
C SER A 32 8.69 6.66 9.64
N ASP A 33 7.91 7.70 9.35
CA ASP A 33 7.02 8.30 10.33
C ASP A 33 6.01 7.29 10.87
N PHE A 34 5.42 6.49 9.99
CA PHE A 34 4.47 5.46 10.37
C PHE A 34 5.09 4.43 11.32
N VAL A 35 6.28 3.94 10.98
CA VAL A 35 6.97 2.91 11.78
C VAL A 35 7.48 3.48 13.10
N ASP A 36 8.08 4.67 13.07
CA ASP A 36 8.76 5.23 14.24
C ASP A 36 7.78 5.78 15.29
N ASN A 37 6.62 6.26 14.87
CA ASN A 37 5.71 7.01 15.74
C ASN A 37 4.40 6.29 16.07
N ASN A 38 4.31 4.99 15.80
CA ASN A 38 3.15 4.19 16.15
C ASN A 38 3.59 2.92 16.88
N ASN A 39 2.70 2.34 17.68
CA ASN A 39 3.01 1.13 18.40
C ASN A 39 3.05 -0.08 17.46
N LYS A 40 3.63 -1.16 17.96
CA LYS A 40 3.81 -2.40 17.22
C LYS A 40 2.49 -2.94 16.65
N ASP A 41 1.42 -2.85 17.43
CA ASP A 41 0.15 -3.44 17.01
C ASP A 41 -0.46 -2.71 15.81
N ILE A 42 -0.35 -1.39 15.79
CA ILE A 42 -0.83 -0.58 14.66
C ILE A 42 -0.04 -0.90 13.40
N VAL A 43 1.30 -0.94 13.51
CA VAL A 43 2.18 -1.23 12.38
C VAL A 43 1.95 -2.65 11.86
N ASP A 44 1.93 -3.62 12.75
CA ASP A 44 1.74 -5.02 12.40
C ASP A 44 0.38 -5.24 11.73
N ASN A 45 -0.68 -4.65 12.27
CA ASN A 45 -2.02 -4.79 11.72
C ASN A 45 -2.11 -4.25 10.29
N PHE A 46 -1.47 -3.12 10.00
CA PHE A 46 -1.49 -2.56 8.64
C PHE A 46 -0.91 -3.55 7.63
N PHE A 47 0.24 -4.12 7.92
CA PHE A 47 0.88 -5.07 7.01
C PHE A 47 0.11 -6.38 6.88
N LYS A 48 -0.49 -6.86 7.96
CA LYS A 48 -1.37 -8.04 7.90
C LYS A 48 -2.60 -7.78 7.05
N LYS A 49 -3.17 -6.60 7.12
CA LYS A 49 -4.34 -6.25 6.29
C LYS A 49 -3.99 -6.11 4.81
N ILE A 50 -2.77 -5.68 4.48
CA ILE A 50 -2.30 -5.73 3.10
C ILE A 50 -2.44 -7.16 2.56
N ASN A 51 -1.99 -8.15 3.33
CA ASN A 51 -2.09 -9.54 2.91
C ASN A 51 -3.54 -10.01 2.77
N VAL A 52 -4.42 -9.60 3.65
CA VAL A 52 -5.85 -9.90 3.55
C VAL A 52 -6.42 -9.37 2.24
N VAL A 53 -6.08 -8.14 1.89
CA VAL A 53 -6.55 -7.52 0.64
C VAL A 53 -5.97 -8.22 -0.59
N ILE A 54 -4.70 -8.58 -0.57
CA ILE A 54 -4.06 -9.35 -1.64
C ILE A 54 -4.81 -10.66 -1.90
N GLU A 55 -5.20 -11.36 -0.85
CA GLU A 55 -5.99 -12.58 -0.98
C GLU A 55 -7.38 -12.31 -1.58
N LYS A 56 -8.04 -11.25 -1.12
CA LYS A 56 -9.36 -10.86 -1.66
C LYS A 56 -9.29 -10.46 -3.13
N LEU A 57 -8.18 -9.86 -3.56
CA LEU A 57 -7.98 -9.48 -4.96
C LEU A 57 -7.66 -10.68 -5.85
N GLY A 58 -7.36 -11.84 -5.28
CA GLY A 58 -7.04 -13.04 -6.05
C GLY A 58 -5.69 -13.02 -6.73
N ILE A 59 -4.76 -12.20 -6.29
CA ILE A 59 -3.44 -12.03 -6.94
C ILE A 59 -2.30 -12.67 -6.15
N LYS A 60 -2.59 -13.35 -5.06
CA LYS A 60 -1.56 -13.90 -4.19
C LYS A 60 -0.65 -14.89 -4.92
N ASN A 61 -1.25 -15.81 -5.69
CA ASN A 61 -0.48 -16.86 -6.37
C ASN A 61 0.15 -16.38 -7.68
N SER A 62 -0.52 -15.51 -8.42
CA SER A 62 0.01 -14.99 -9.68
C SER A 62 1.14 -13.98 -9.46
N GLY A 63 1.10 -13.29 -8.33
CA GLY A 63 2.13 -12.33 -7.98
C GLY A 63 1.62 -10.89 -7.98
N TYR A 64 2.36 -10.06 -7.28
CA TYR A 64 1.98 -8.66 -7.10
C TYR A 64 3.21 -7.84 -6.76
N ARG A 65 3.04 -6.54 -6.78
CA ARG A 65 4.09 -5.58 -6.44
C ARG A 65 3.55 -4.61 -5.40
N ILE A 66 4.32 -4.37 -4.36
CA ILE A 66 3.97 -3.38 -3.33
C ILE A 66 4.99 -2.26 -3.42
N ILE A 67 4.51 -1.02 -3.55
CA ILE A 67 5.36 0.16 -3.70
C ILE A 67 4.91 1.21 -2.71
N THR A 68 5.86 1.84 -2.04
CA THR A 68 5.63 3.08 -1.32
C THR A 68 6.70 4.08 -1.71
N ASN A 69 6.33 5.36 -1.74
CA ASN A 69 7.22 6.46 -2.08
C ASN A 69 7.35 7.37 -0.87
N SER A 70 8.58 7.71 -0.49
CA SER A 70 8.83 8.57 0.67
C SER A 70 9.74 9.73 0.27
N GLY A 71 9.39 10.93 0.70
CA GLY A 71 10.20 12.12 0.49
C GLY A 71 10.31 12.57 -0.95
N SER A 72 11.06 13.64 -1.18
CA SER A 72 11.19 14.23 -2.51
C SER A 72 11.94 13.34 -3.48
N ASP A 73 13.01 12.69 -3.04
CA ASP A 73 13.78 11.79 -3.90
C ASP A 73 13.00 10.53 -4.26
N GLY A 74 12.07 10.12 -3.40
CA GLY A 74 11.19 8.99 -3.65
C GLY A 74 9.96 9.33 -4.48
N GLY A 75 9.76 10.60 -4.79
CA GLY A 75 8.63 11.04 -5.59
C GLY A 75 7.30 11.05 -4.85
N GLN A 76 7.33 11.22 -3.54
CA GLN A 76 6.09 11.26 -2.76
C GLN A 76 5.31 12.55 -3.09
N GLU A 77 4.08 12.39 -3.56
CA GLU A 77 3.22 13.52 -3.92
C GLU A 77 2.22 13.85 -2.81
N VAL A 78 1.61 12.84 -2.20
CA VAL A 78 0.62 13.01 -1.14
C VAL A 78 1.31 12.80 0.21
N PRO A 79 1.25 13.79 1.14
CA PRO A 79 1.96 13.71 2.41
C PRO A 79 1.22 12.86 3.46
N HIS A 80 0.81 11.68 3.07
CA HIS A 80 0.25 10.66 3.95
C HIS A 80 0.77 9.31 3.49
N PHE A 81 1.35 8.54 4.40
CA PHE A 81 1.90 7.22 4.09
C PHE A 81 0.84 6.35 3.43
N HIS A 82 1.19 5.78 2.29
CA HIS A 82 0.33 4.83 1.59
C HIS A 82 1.17 3.84 0.80
N VAL A 83 0.58 2.70 0.50
CA VAL A 83 1.18 1.69 -0.34
C VAL A 83 0.33 1.49 -1.58
N HIS A 84 0.99 1.16 -2.69
CA HIS A 84 0.34 0.71 -3.92
C HIS A 84 0.45 -0.80 -3.99
N ILE A 85 -0.65 -1.47 -4.27
CA ILE A 85 -0.67 -2.91 -4.55
C ILE A 85 -1.05 -3.06 -6.01
N LEU A 86 -0.13 -3.60 -6.81
CA LEU A 86 -0.30 -3.75 -8.25
C LEU A 86 -0.21 -5.21 -8.64
N GLY A 87 -1.09 -5.64 -9.55
CA GLY A 87 -1.11 -7.01 -10.00
C GLY A 87 -2.10 -7.22 -11.14
N GLY A 88 -2.52 -8.47 -11.33
CA GLY A 88 -3.51 -8.82 -12.34
C GLY A 88 -2.96 -8.94 -13.75
N GLU A 89 -1.69 -8.65 -13.97
CA GLU A 89 -0.99 -8.78 -15.23
C GLU A 89 0.50 -8.83 -15.00
N LYS A 90 1.24 -9.31 -15.98
CA LYS A 90 2.69 -9.31 -15.88
C LYS A 90 3.22 -7.89 -16.03
N MET A 91 3.97 -7.43 -15.05
CA MET A 91 4.58 -6.12 -15.03
C MET A 91 6.05 -6.21 -15.43
N GLY A 92 6.60 -5.09 -15.92
CA GLY A 92 7.99 -5.04 -16.32
C GLY A 92 8.94 -5.28 -15.14
N SER A 93 10.19 -5.61 -15.46
CA SER A 93 11.21 -5.93 -14.47
C SER A 93 11.73 -4.70 -13.74
N LYS A 94 11.49 -3.50 -14.25
CA LYS A 94 12.00 -2.26 -13.66
C LYS A 94 10.92 -1.57 -12.86
N ILE A 95 11.32 -1.09 -11.70
CA ILE A 95 10.47 -0.30 -10.81
C ILE A 95 10.89 1.15 -10.96
N LYS A 96 10.17 1.88 -11.75
CA LYS A 96 10.45 3.32 -11.89
C LYS A 96 9.15 4.08 -11.94
#